data_7575d0d6dfd7e7e34d69450614a6e830
#
_entry.id   7575d0d6dfd7e7e34d69450614a6e830
#
_cell.length_a   1.000
_cell.length_b   1.000
_cell.length_c   1.000
_cell.angle_alpha   90.00
_cell.angle_beta   90.00
_cell.angle_gamma   90.00
#
_symmetry.space_group_name_H-M   'P 1'
#
loop_
_entity.id
_entity.type
_entity.pdbx_description
1 polymer ?
#
loop_
_entity_poly.entity_id
_entity_poly.type
_entity_poly.pdbx_seq_one_letter_code
_entity_poly.pdbx_strand_id
1 'polypeptide(L)'
;MEFTFCEQNWKDKDGKVVVTHTEVMEKNGYAHCRISHYPNENAQILSNVYVDEKYRHIGICTRMLSAIQSVLTRPHTIVYIDEWAPEYVRNMYHKQGYIVLNN
;
A
#
# COMPACT_ATOMS: atom_id res chain seq x y z
N MET A 1 9.53 1.01 15.40
CA MET A 1 9.75 0.83 13.94
C MET A 1 9.27 2.08 13.22
N GLU A 2 10.13 2.65 12.41
CA GLU A 2 9.84 3.90 11.70
C GLU A 2 9.63 3.64 10.21
N PHE A 3 8.66 4.35 9.63
CA PHE A 3 8.39 4.34 8.20
C PHE A 3 8.55 5.73 7.64
N THR A 4 9.14 5.83 6.45
CA THR A 4 9.26 7.06 5.70
C THR A 4 8.29 7.05 4.53
N PHE A 5 7.82 8.24 4.16
CA PHE A 5 6.84 8.42 3.08
C PHE A 5 7.44 9.36 2.04
N CYS A 6 7.42 8.92 0.78
CA CYS A 6 7.89 9.73 -0.33
C CYS A 6 6.77 9.84 -1.36
N GLU A 7 6.30 11.05 -1.59
CA GLU A 7 5.17 11.32 -2.49
C GLU A 7 5.65 11.84 -3.83
N GLN A 8 5.03 11.35 -4.90
CA GLN A 8 5.31 11.72 -6.27
C GLN A 8 4.01 11.96 -7.03
N ASN A 9 3.86 13.14 -7.60
CA ASN A 9 2.69 13.51 -8.39
C ASN A 9 2.99 13.38 -9.87
N TRP A 10 2.12 12.70 -10.60
CA TRP A 10 2.19 12.61 -12.06
C TRP A 10 1.09 13.49 -12.64
N LYS A 11 1.48 14.36 -13.58
CA LYS A 11 0.58 15.35 -14.17
C LYS A 11 0.36 15.07 -15.64
N ASP A 12 -0.82 15.44 -16.13
CA ASP A 12 -1.10 15.44 -17.56
C ASP A 12 -0.50 16.66 -18.25
N LYS A 13 -0.72 16.80 -19.56
CA LYS A 13 -0.22 17.90 -20.37
C LYS A 13 -0.72 19.27 -19.91
N ASP A 14 -1.85 19.30 -19.20
CA ASP A 14 -2.46 20.54 -18.71
C ASP A 14 -2.01 20.89 -17.28
N GLY A 15 -1.10 20.09 -16.72
CA GLY A 15 -0.58 20.30 -15.38
C GLY A 15 -1.48 19.75 -14.27
N LYS A 16 -2.52 19.02 -14.62
CA LYS A 16 -3.43 18.41 -13.64
C LYS A 16 -2.88 17.09 -13.13
N VAL A 17 -2.91 16.88 -11.82
CA VAL A 17 -2.45 15.64 -11.21
C VAL A 17 -3.42 14.51 -11.57
N VAL A 18 -2.91 13.47 -12.21
CA VAL A 18 -3.69 12.28 -12.61
C VAL A 18 -3.47 11.10 -11.67
N VAL A 19 -2.30 11.03 -11.04
CA VAL A 19 -2.02 10.02 -10.02
C VAL A 19 -0.98 10.55 -9.04
N THR A 20 -1.15 10.22 -7.76
CA THR A 20 -0.15 10.45 -6.72
C THR A 20 0.30 9.11 -6.18
N HIS A 21 1.59 8.80 -6.33
CA HIS A 21 2.21 7.61 -5.73
C HIS A 21 2.88 8.00 -4.42
N THR A 22 2.59 7.26 -3.37
CA THR A 22 3.27 7.39 -2.09
C THR A 22 4.03 6.09 -1.83
N GLU A 23 5.34 6.17 -1.85
CA GLU A 23 6.20 5.04 -1.47
C GLU A 23 6.38 5.08 0.04
N VAL A 24 6.11 3.96 0.69
CA VAL A 24 6.27 3.80 2.13
C VAL A 24 7.37 2.78 2.36
N MET A 25 8.37 3.15 3.14
CA MET A 25 9.51 2.28 3.39
C MET A 25 9.88 2.29 4.87
N GLU A 26 10.10 1.10 5.42
CA GLU A 26 10.69 0.99 6.74
C GLU A 26 12.10 1.57 6.69
N LYS A 27 12.51 2.27 7.74
CA LYS A 27 13.76 3.03 7.82
C LYS A 27 15.00 2.24 7.40
N ASN A 28 15.07 0.95 7.74
CA ASN A 28 16.20 0.09 7.42
C ASN A 28 15.99 -0.73 6.13
N GLY A 29 14.88 -0.52 5.44
CA GLY A 29 14.58 -1.21 4.19
C GLY A 29 13.99 -2.61 4.33
N TYR A 30 13.53 -3.00 5.53
CA TYR A 30 12.98 -4.33 5.77
C TYR A 30 11.58 -4.54 5.18
N ALA A 31 10.87 -3.47 4.89
CA ALA A 31 9.52 -3.54 4.37
C ALA A 31 9.21 -2.30 3.54
N HIS A 32 8.36 -2.46 2.55
CA HIS A 32 7.87 -1.32 1.76
C HIS A 32 6.51 -1.64 1.16
N CYS A 33 5.81 -0.58 0.76
CA CYS A 33 4.60 -0.68 -0.06
C CYS A 33 4.41 0.61 -0.84
N ARG A 34 3.45 0.60 -1.76
CA ARG A 34 3.07 1.78 -2.55
C ARG A 34 1.58 2.01 -2.44
N ILE A 35 1.20 3.27 -2.22
CA ILE A 35 -0.20 3.70 -2.29
C ILE A 35 -0.32 4.59 -3.52
N SER A 36 -1.25 4.26 -4.41
CA SER A 36 -1.52 5.07 -5.60
C SER A 36 -2.92 5.66 -5.48
N HIS A 37 -3.02 6.98 -5.55
CA HIS A 37 -4.27 7.70 -5.47
C HIS A 37 -4.61 8.31 -6.83
N TYR A 38 -5.78 7.97 -7.34
CA TYR A 38 -6.31 8.45 -8.62
C TYR A 38 -7.47 9.40 -8.36
N PRO A 39 -7.22 10.73 -8.32
CA PRO A 39 -8.26 11.70 -7.92
C PRO A 39 -9.51 11.67 -8.79
N ASN A 40 -9.33 11.50 -10.12
CA ASN A 40 -10.45 11.50 -11.06
C ASN A 40 -11.34 10.27 -10.92
N GLU A 41 -10.79 9.17 -10.47
CA GLU A 41 -11.50 7.90 -10.31
C GLU A 41 -11.95 7.65 -8.88
N ASN A 42 -11.58 8.55 -7.98
CA ASN A 42 -11.92 8.43 -6.56
C ASN A 42 -11.45 7.11 -5.96
N ALA A 43 -10.26 6.66 -6.38
CA ALA A 43 -9.72 5.35 -6.02
C ALA A 43 -8.33 5.44 -5.41
N GLN A 44 -8.05 4.51 -4.50
CA GLN A 44 -6.72 4.28 -3.97
C GLN A 44 -6.36 2.81 -4.13
N ILE A 45 -5.12 2.55 -4.48
CA ILE A 45 -4.61 1.20 -4.67
C ILE A 45 -3.37 1.01 -3.80
N LEU A 46 -3.39 -0.03 -2.98
CA LEU A 46 -2.21 -0.48 -2.24
C LEU A 46 -1.56 -1.60 -3.02
N SER A 47 -0.29 -1.47 -3.35
CA SER A 47 0.45 -2.43 -4.16
C SER A 47 1.90 -2.54 -3.71
N ASN A 48 2.65 -3.48 -4.31
CA ASN A 48 4.07 -3.69 -4.04
C ASN A 48 4.39 -3.90 -2.56
N VAL A 49 3.52 -4.58 -1.84
CA VAL A 49 3.73 -4.87 -0.42
C VAL A 49 4.79 -5.95 -0.28
N TYR A 50 5.86 -5.60 0.43
CA TYR A 50 6.99 -6.49 0.63
C TYR A 50 7.51 -6.40 2.06
N VAL A 51 7.86 -7.55 2.61
CA VAL A 51 8.57 -7.65 3.88
C VAL A 51 9.73 -8.61 3.67
N ASP A 52 10.94 -8.20 4.06
CA ASP A 52 12.14 -9.04 3.98
C ASP A 52 11.88 -10.37 4.68
N GLU A 53 12.28 -11.46 4.04
CA GLU A 53 12.03 -12.82 4.52
C GLU A 53 12.43 -13.04 5.98
N LYS A 54 13.55 -12.45 6.41
CA LYS A 54 14.04 -12.54 7.79
C LYS A 54 13.11 -11.91 8.81
N TYR A 55 12.25 -10.98 8.36
CA TYR A 55 11.39 -10.18 9.23
C TYR A 55 9.91 -10.49 9.05
N ARG A 56 9.59 -11.57 8.33
CA ARG A 56 8.22 -12.03 8.16
C ARG A 56 7.71 -12.70 9.44
N HIS A 57 6.38 -12.69 9.60
CA HIS A 57 5.70 -13.36 10.72
C HIS A 57 5.97 -12.75 12.11
N ILE A 58 6.52 -11.53 12.16
CA ILE A 58 6.74 -10.80 13.42
C ILE A 58 5.92 -9.51 13.49
N GLY A 59 4.88 -9.39 12.66
CA GLY A 59 3.94 -8.27 12.73
C GLY A 59 4.37 -7.01 11.99
N ILE A 60 5.43 -7.05 11.18
CA ILE A 60 5.90 -5.85 10.45
C ILE A 60 4.87 -5.38 9.44
N CYS A 61 4.25 -6.31 8.69
CA CYS A 61 3.23 -5.96 7.71
C CYS A 61 2.05 -5.27 8.40
N THR A 62 1.61 -5.78 9.53
CA THR A 62 0.52 -5.18 10.31
C THR A 62 0.88 -3.78 10.80
N ARG A 63 2.11 -3.57 11.25
CA ARG A 63 2.59 -2.26 11.68
C ARG A 63 2.65 -1.27 10.51
N MET A 64 3.11 -1.74 9.35
CA MET A 64 3.14 -0.92 8.15
C MET A 64 1.74 -0.52 7.73
N LEU A 65 0.79 -1.45 7.70
CA LEU A 65 -0.61 -1.15 7.39
C LEU A 65 -1.21 -0.15 8.38
N SER A 66 -0.89 -0.26 9.66
CA SER A 66 -1.32 0.72 10.66
C SER A 66 -0.73 2.10 10.40
N ALA A 67 0.54 2.16 10.00
CA ALA A 67 1.22 3.42 9.72
C ALA A 67 0.61 4.14 8.50
N ILE A 68 0.15 3.41 7.49
CA ILE A 68 -0.41 4.02 6.28
C ILE A 68 -1.88 4.44 6.42
N GLN A 69 -2.54 4.10 7.52
CA GLN A 69 -3.94 4.51 7.72
C GLN A 69 -4.13 6.02 7.64
N SER A 70 -3.12 6.79 8.06
CA SER A 70 -3.17 8.25 8.01
C SER A 70 -3.17 8.83 6.60
N VAL A 71 -2.67 8.07 5.61
CA VAL A 71 -2.63 8.51 4.21
C VAL A 71 -3.74 7.88 3.37
N LEU A 72 -4.50 6.96 3.92
CA LEU A 72 -5.66 6.38 3.26
C LEU A 72 -6.87 7.29 3.48
N THR A 73 -7.33 7.90 2.40
CA THR A 73 -8.43 8.87 2.46
C THR A 73 -9.77 8.30 2.01
N ARG A 74 -9.79 7.03 1.62
CA ARG A 74 -10.99 6.36 1.10
C ARG A 74 -11.38 5.20 2.01
N PRO A 75 -12.70 4.97 2.20
CA PRO A 75 -13.15 3.84 3.01
C PRO A 75 -12.85 2.49 2.35
N HIS A 76 -12.67 2.48 1.03
CA HIS A 76 -12.40 1.26 0.28
C HIS A 76 -11.10 1.39 -0.51
N THR A 77 -10.03 0.85 0.03
CA THR A 77 -8.75 0.75 -0.66
C THR A 77 -8.66 -0.62 -1.30
N ILE A 78 -8.34 -0.63 -2.60
CA ILE A 78 -8.11 -1.87 -3.34
C ILE A 78 -6.68 -2.31 -3.10
N VAL A 79 -6.50 -3.57 -2.73
CA VAL A 79 -5.18 -4.18 -2.57
C VAL A 79 -4.98 -5.18 -3.68
N TYR A 80 -3.94 -4.98 -4.50
CA TYR A 80 -3.52 -5.96 -5.49
C TYR A 80 -2.44 -6.83 -4.90
N ILE A 81 -2.67 -8.14 -4.90
CA ILE A 81 -1.67 -9.11 -4.44
C ILE A 81 -1.45 -10.14 -5.54
N ASP A 82 -0.27 -10.74 -5.52
CA ASP A 82 0.05 -11.78 -6.49
C ASP A 82 -0.83 -13.00 -6.27
N GLU A 83 -1.21 -13.65 -7.36
CA GLU A 83 -2.09 -14.83 -7.31
C GLU A 83 -1.49 -16.00 -6.52
N TRP A 84 -0.16 -16.06 -6.46
CA TRP A 84 0.55 -17.09 -5.71
C TRP A 84 0.80 -16.73 -4.24
N ALA A 85 0.29 -15.58 -3.78
CA ALA A 85 0.43 -15.20 -2.38
C ALA A 85 -0.36 -16.16 -1.47
N PRO A 86 0.18 -16.50 -0.30
CA PRO A 86 -0.52 -17.38 0.64
C PRO A 86 -1.88 -16.82 1.07
N GLU A 87 -2.83 -17.72 1.31
CA GLU A 87 -4.19 -17.33 1.69
C GLU A 87 -4.23 -16.47 2.97
N TYR A 88 -3.33 -16.72 3.91
CA TYR A 88 -3.29 -15.92 5.14
C TYR A 88 -3.04 -14.43 4.86
N VAL A 89 -2.32 -14.11 3.79
CA VAL A 89 -2.07 -12.73 3.39
C VAL A 89 -3.38 -12.07 2.95
N ARG A 90 -4.19 -12.79 2.13
CA ARG A 90 -5.51 -12.30 1.72
C ARG A 90 -6.42 -12.06 2.91
N ASN A 91 -6.45 -13.02 3.83
CA ASN A 91 -7.29 -12.95 5.02
C ASN A 91 -6.90 -11.77 5.90
N MET A 92 -5.60 -11.49 6.02
CA MET A 92 -5.10 -10.35 6.77
C MET A 92 -5.66 -9.02 6.20
N TYR A 93 -5.62 -8.86 4.88
CA TYR A 93 -6.15 -7.65 4.25
C TYR A 93 -7.67 -7.55 4.37
N HIS A 94 -8.38 -8.65 4.21
CA HIS A 94 -9.83 -8.66 4.42
C HIS A 94 -10.21 -8.24 5.83
N LYS A 95 -9.48 -8.70 6.83
CA LYS A 95 -9.71 -8.32 8.23
C LYS A 95 -9.49 -6.83 8.47
N GLN A 96 -8.60 -6.23 7.70
CA GLN A 96 -8.33 -4.79 7.77
C GLN A 96 -9.37 -3.96 6.99
N GLY A 97 -10.31 -4.59 6.31
CA GLY A 97 -11.35 -3.89 5.57
C GLY A 97 -11.00 -3.55 4.13
N TYR A 98 -9.94 -4.11 3.58
CA TYR A 98 -9.54 -3.85 2.20
C TYR A 98 -10.31 -4.73 1.21
N ILE A 99 -10.45 -4.20 -0.01
CA ILE A 99 -10.91 -4.98 -1.17
C ILE A 99 -9.67 -5.63 -1.78
N VAL A 100 -9.64 -6.96 -1.80
CA VAL A 100 -8.46 -7.71 -2.26
C VAL A 100 -8.72 -8.28 -3.65
N LEU A 101 -7.86 -7.94 -4.60
CA LEU A 101 -7.91 -8.43 -5.97
C LEU A 101 -6.60 -9.13 -6.34
N ASN A 102 -6.70 -10.08 -7.25
CA ASN A 102 -5.51 -10.72 -7.82
C ASN A 102 -4.85 -9.77 -8.82
N ASN A 103 -3.55 -9.74 -8.75
CA ASN A 103 -2.76 -8.94 -9.67
C ASN A 103 -2.64 -9.64 -11.03
#